data_df52e2d2be7809779bf315731301e0a1
#
_entry.id   df52e2d2be7809779bf315731301e0a1
#
_cell.length_a   1.000
_cell.length_b   1.000
_cell.length_c   1.000
_cell.angle_alpha   90.00
_cell.angle_beta   90.00
_cell.angle_gamma   90.00
#
_symmetry.space_group_name_H-M   'P 1'
#
loop_
_entity.id
_entity.type
_entity.pdbx_description
1 polymer ?
#
loop_
_entity_poly.entity_id
_entity_poly.type
_entity_poly.pdbx_seq_one_letter_code
_entity_poly.pdbx_strand_id
1 'polypeptide(L)'
;DYWGNPQVVDATPRSSDGQLLFLMEMVSKMKSSRGGEKGSRIASVHNGSSLFTGDAGSGESNIRRHIIENDWLDAIIQLPNNLFYNTGITTYIWLLSNNKPSERQGKVQLIDASQMYRKLKKNLGSKNSEFSPQDIATITQAYLDMATIRGQLDAKGEPTGIASQVFANQDFGYHKVNIERPDRRHAQFTAESIAKLRFDNSLSDAMNTLYEQYGDEVYQAEFYTKYKNDLKKWAESEEMGLSLAQRKKILDIETWKNQLAIMNHAKTLWEALGDVLYTDFNLFTKKVENVLKTHDIKLKANERKQILDAVSWYDETGEKVIKSITTLKADKIQALCERFGCQPEQLADFGYYPAQDVGVENAKPDQYVIYESSSELRDSESISLNQGIYDYFLAEVRPHVSEAWLDMESIKIGYEISFNKYFYQHRPLRNLDEVANELLQLDKEADGLIRDILGG
;
A
#
# COMPACT_ATOMS: atom_id res chain seq x y z
N ASP A 1 7.65 16.24 7.05
CA ASP A 1 8.17 14.93 6.64
C ASP A 1 8.89 14.24 7.80
N TYR A 2 9.40 13.05 7.57
CA TYR A 2 10.19 12.28 8.53
C TYR A 2 11.43 13.05 9.03
N TRP A 3 12.01 13.88 8.18
CA TRP A 3 13.23 14.65 8.45
C TRP A 3 12.96 15.96 9.22
N GLY A 4 11.72 16.21 9.63
CA GLY A 4 11.32 17.41 10.36
C GLY A 4 11.08 18.64 9.48
N ASN A 5 11.10 18.49 8.15
CA ASN A 5 10.82 19.62 7.26
C ASN A 5 9.31 19.83 7.12
N PRO A 6 8.83 21.10 7.14
CA PRO A 6 7.43 21.40 6.85
C PRO A 6 7.03 20.89 5.46
N GLN A 7 5.89 20.23 5.35
CA GLN A 7 5.31 19.80 4.09
C GLN A 7 3.85 20.23 3.97
N VAL A 8 3.46 20.63 2.78
CA VAL A 8 2.04 20.72 2.41
C VAL A 8 1.64 19.34 1.89
N VAL A 9 0.71 18.70 2.57
CA VAL A 9 0.21 17.38 2.19
C VAL A 9 -1.21 17.47 1.66
N ASP A 10 -1.52 16.65 0.66
CA ASP A 10 -2.89 16.53 0.16
C ASP A 10 -3.74 15.78 1.20
N ALA A 11 -4.82 16.39 1.62
CA ALA A 11 -5.82 15.84 2.54
C ALA A 11 -7.15 15.57 1.82
N THR A 12 -7.13 15.36 0.51
CA THR A 12 -8.32 15.01 -0.27
C THR A 12 -8.55 13.50 -0.21
N PRO A 13 -9.62 13.02 0.42
CA PRO A 13 -9.95 11.60 0.43
C PRO A 13 -10.43 11.14 -0.95
N ARG A 14 -10.51 9.83 -1.15
CA ARG A 14 -11.02 9.23 -2.40
C ARG A 14 -12.45 9.71 -2.69
N SER A 15 -12.77 9.85 -3.96
CA SER A 15 -14.08 10.35 -4.43
C SER A 15 -15.28 9.48 -4.02
N SER A 16 -15.04 8.19 -3.73
CA SER A 16 -16.09 7.24 -3.34
C SER A 16 -16.47 7.32 -1.85
N ASP A 17 -15.71 8.03 -1.01
CA ASP A 17 -15.96 8.12 0.44
C ASP A 17 -15.60 9.51 0.99
N GLY A 18 -16.60 10.37 1.04
CA GLY A 18 -16.45 11.76 1.49
C GLY A 18 -16.67 11.98 3.00
N GLN A 19 -16.85 10.93 3.82
CA GLN A 19 -17.23 11.11 5.23
C GLN A 19 -16.24 11.96 6.04
N LEU A 20 -14.94 11.81 5.79
CA LEU A 20 -13.91 12.62 6.46
C LEU A 20 -13.90 14.08 5.99
N LEU A 21 -14.41 14.41 4.80
CA LEU A 21 -14.60 15.80 4.36
C LEU A 21 -15.68 16.49 5.20
N PHE A 22 -16.78 15.80 5.53
CA PHE A 22 -17.79 16.35 6.45
C PHE A 22 -17.20 16.62 7.83
N LEU A 23 -16.33 15.73 8.33
CA LEU A 23 -15.63 15.95 9.59
C LEU A 23 -14.71 17.18 9.51
N MET A 24 -13.96 17.32 8.41
CA MET A 24 -13.09 18.50 8.19
C MET A 24 -13.89 19.79 8.02
N GLU A 25 -15.05 19.76 7.40
CA GLU A 25 -15.95 20.92 7.34
C GLU A 25 -16.41 21.33 8.75
N MET A 26 -16.77 20.39 9.62
CA MET A 26 -17.08 20.70 11.03
C MET A 26 -15.87 21.25 11.77
N VAL A 27 -14.67 20.70 11.54
CA VAL A 27 -13.41 21.20 12.11
C VAL A 27 -13.15 22.63 11.67
N SER A 28 -13.40 22.98 10.40
CA SER A 28 -13.22 24.33 9.87
C SER A 28 -14.14 25.38 10.53
N LYS A 29 -15.23 24.95 11.15
CA LYS A 29 -16.19 25.80 11.87
C LYS A 29 -15.92 25.88 13.39
N MET A 30 -14.91 25.20 13.89
CA MET A 30 -14.55 25.28 15.30
C MET A 30 -14.16 26.71 15.68
N LYS A 31 -14.71 27.20 16.79
CA LYS A 31 -14.33 28.47 17.37
C LYS A 31 -12.95 28.37 18.00
N SER A 32 -12.24 29.50 18.07
CA SER A 32 -10.95 29.58 18.74
C SER A 32 -11.03 29.13 20.20
N SER A 33 -10.00 28.50 20.70
CA SER A 33 -9.79 28.22 22.12
C SER A 33 -8.75 29.14 22.76
N ARG A 34 -8.23 30.12 22.00
CA ARG A 34 -7.21 31.07 22.45
C ARG A 34 -7.86 32.31 23.12
N GLY A 35 -7.11 32.95 23.99
CA GLY A 35 -7.56 34.24 24.61
C GLY A 35 -8.74 34.09 25.58
N GLY A 36 -8.94 32.92 26.19
CA GLY A 36 -10.05 32.66 27.14
C GLY A 36 -11.36 32.22 26.50
N GLU A 37 -11.40 31.97 25.19
CA GLU A 37 -12.55 31.41 24.51
C GLU A 37 -12.71 29.93 24.86
N LYS A 38 -13.98 29.44 24.91
CA LYS A 38 -14.31 28.07 25.34
C LYS A 38 -13.97 26.98 24.30
N GLY A 39 -13.56 27.36 23.09
CA GLY A 39 -13.36 26.41 22.00
C GLY A 39 -14.68 25.76 21.52
N SER A 40 -14.52 24.62 20.85
CA SER A 40 -15.66 23.87 20.30
C SER A 40 -15.50 22.37 20.56
N ARG A 41 -16.64 21.67 20.53
CA ARG A 41 -16.71 20.19 20.55
C ARG A 41 -17.51 19.70 19.35
N ILE A 42 -17.11 18.55 18.83
CA ILE A 42 -17.78 17.87 17.73
C ILE A 42 -18.09 16.44 18.19
N ALA A 43 -19.30 15.97 17.86
CA ALA A 43 -19.64 14.55 17.93
C ALA A 43 -20.22 14.14 16.58
N SER A 44 -19.58 13.21 15.89
CA SER A 44 -19.99 12.77 14.56
C SER A 44 -19.95 11.25 14.44
N VAL A 45 -20.94 10.68 13.75
CA VAL A 45 -21.03 9.24 13.52
C VAL A 45 -20.46 8.89 12.16
N HIS A 46 -19.55 7.93 12.14
CA HIS A 46 -18.86 7.45 10.95
C HIS A 46 -18.93 5.92 10.85
N ASN A 47 -18.73 5.39 9.66
CA ASN A 47 -18.46 3.97 9.48
C ASN A 47 -16.99 3.62 9.78
N GLY A 48 -16.64 2.33 9.80
CA GLY A 48 -15.30 1.86 10.15
C GLY A 48 -14.20 2.33 9.18
N SER A 49 -14.53 2.61 7.91
CA SER A 49 -13.51 3.04 6.93
C SER A 49 -12.82 4.35 7.32
N SER A 50 -13.50 5.23 8.09
CA SER A 50 -12.90 6.47 8.61
C SER A 50 -11.65 6.22 9.47
N LEU A 51 -11.54 5.06 10.09
CA LEU A 51 -10.49 4.74 11.05
C LEU A 51 -9.18 4.28 10.39
N PHE A 52 -9.26 3.52 9.31
CA PHE A 52 -8.09 2.83 8.73
C PHE A 52 -7.94 2.97 7.22
N THR A 53 -8.97 3.40 6.49
CA THR A 53 -8.84 3.53 5.03
C THR A 53 -7.82 4.61 4.66
N GLY A 54 -7.09 4.33 3.59
CA GLY A 54 -6.03 5.20 3.09
C GLY A 54 -4.67 4.90 3.72
N ASP A 55 -3.71 4.67 2.86
CA ASP A 55 -2.33 4.37 3.22
C ASP A 55 -1.57 5.62 3.70
N ALA A 56 -0.38 5.46 4.26
CA ALA A 56 0.48 6.57 4.66
C ALA A 56 0.68 7.58 3.52
N GLY A 57 0.41 8.85 3.81
CA GLY A 57 0.46 9.94 2.83
C GLY A 57 -0.79 10.10 1.95
N SER A 58 -1.82 9.25 2.09
CA SER A 58 -3.11 9.44 1.42
C SER A 58 -3.96 10.50 2.11
N GLY A 59 -5.00 10.99 1.43
CA GLY A 59 -5.87 12.03 1.95
C GLY A 59 -6.53 11.67 3.28
N GLU A 60 -7.08 10.45 3.40
CA GLU A 60 -7.72 9.97 4.63
C GLU A 60 -6.73 9.87 5.80
N SER A 61 -5.54 9.32 5.55
CA SER A 61 -4.48 9.22 6.56
C SER A 61 -4.00 10.62 6.98
N ASN A 62 -3.86 11.55 6.04
CA ASN A 62 -3.46 12.93 6.32
C ASN A 62 -4.52 13.71 7.10
N ILE A 63 -5.82 13.44 6.89
CA ILE A 63 -6.90 14.02 7.71
C ILE A 63 -6.80 13.50 9.15
N ARG A 64 -6.64 12.18 9.36
CA ARG A 64 -6.43 11.61 10.70
C ARG A 64 -5.22 12.20 11.38
N ARG A 65 -4.09 12.28 10.66
CA ARG A 65 -2.86 12.92 11.11
C ARG A 65 -3.13 14.35 11.59
N HIS A 66 -3.78 15.16 10.76
CA HIS A 66 -4.08 16.54 11.09
C HIS A 66 -4.91 16.69 12.37
N ILE A 67 -5.94 15.87 12.53
CA ILE A 67 -6.82 15.89 13.71
C ILE A 67 -6.07 15.44 14.97
N ILE A 68 -5.25 14.39 14.87
CA ILE A 68 -4.53 13.80 16.01
C ILE A 68 -3.34 14.67 16.43
N GLU A 69 -2.51 15.13 15.47
CA GLU A 69 -1.35 15.98 15.76
C GLU A 69 -1.72 17.36 16.31
N ASN A 70 -2.91 17.89 15.96
CA ASN A 70 -3.44 19.10 16.59
C ASN A 70 -4.11 18.83 17.93
N ASP A 71 -4.08 17.61 18.42
CA ASP A 71 -4.68 17.20 19.69
C ASP A 71 -6.19 17.47 19.78
N TRP A 72 -6.92 17.36 18.67
CA TRP A 72 -8.36 17.56 18.65
C TRP A 72 -9.19 16.30 18.86
N LEU A 73 -8.64 15.12 18.51
CA LEU A 73 -9.33 13.86 18.76
C LEU A 73 -9.34 13.56 20.27
N ASP A 74 -10.53 13.51 20.87
CA ASP A 74 -10.71 13.27 22.29
C ASP A 74 -11.03 11.80 22.60
N ALA A 75 -12.02 11.24 21.87
CA ALA A 75 -12.35 9.83 21.99
C ALA A 75 -13.01 9.28 20.73
N ILE A 76 -12.97 7.96 20.56
CA ILE A 76 -13.78 7.23 19.59
C ILE A 76 -14.54 6.12 20.33
N ILE A 77 -15.85 6.03 20.07
CA ILE A 77 -16.72 5.02 20.69
C ILE A 77 -17.25 4.11 19.59
N GLN A 78 -16.90 2.84 19.65
CA GLN A 78 -17.48 1.80 18.79
C GLN A 78 -18.88 1.45 19.25
N LEU A 79 -19.83 1.46 18.32
CA LEU A 79 -21.24 1.20 18.58
C LEU A 79 -21.62 -0.24 18.15
N PRO A 80 -22.71 -0.79 18.70
CA PRO A 80 -23.26 -2.08 18.27
C PRO A 80 -23.65 -2.09 16.79
N ASN A 81 -23.61 -3.27 16.19
CA ASN A 81 -24.22 -3.51 14.88
C ASN A 81 -25.74 -3.31 14.92
N ASN A 82 -26.32 -2.99 13.77
CA ASN A 82 -27.77 -2.87 13.62
C ASN A 82 -28.43 -1.83 14.54
N LEU A 83 -27.70 -0.78 14.93
CA LEU A 83 -28.20 0.30 15.77
C LEU A 83 -29.03 1.33 14.98
N PHE A 84 -28.81 1.44 13.66
CA PHE A 84 -29.46 2.41 12.78
C PHE A 84 -30.44 1.76 11.80
N TYR A 85 -31.42 2.54 11.30
CA TYR A 85 -32.54 2.02 10.49
C TYR A 85 -32.09 1.45 9.14
N ASN A 86 -31.11 2.08 8.49
CA ASN A 86 -30.76 1.79 7.09
C ASN A 86 -29.42 1.07 6.95
N THR A 87 -28.77 0.67 8.04
CA THR A 87 -27.48 -0.01 8.00
C THR A 87 -27.33 -1.01 9.13
N GLY A 88 -26.75 -2.17 8.83
CA GLY A 88 -26.39 -3.18 9.81
C GLY A 88 -24.92 -3.13 10.26
N ILE A 89 -24.11 -2.25 9.67
CA ILE A 89 -22.68 -2.19 9.95
C ILE A 89 -22.35 -1.59 11.31
N THR A 90 -21.15 -1.89 11.82
CA THR A 90 -20.55 -1.20 12.95
C THR A 90 -20.32 0.27 12.63
N THR A 91 -20.67 1.14 13.54
CA THR A 91 -20.46 2.58 13.44
C THR A 91 -19.67 3.10 14.64
N TYR A 92 -19.11 4.29 14.49
CA TYR A 92 -18.21 4.88 15.48
C TYR A 92 -18.57 6.34 15.71
N ILE A 93 -18.64 6.76 16.97
CA ILE A 93 -18.79 8.18 17.33
C ILE A 93 -17.37 8.75 17.47
N TRP A 94 -17.04 9.75 16.68
CA TRP A 94 -15.85 10.56 16.85
C TRP A 94 -16.16 11.75 17.72
N LEU A 95 -15.43 11.90 18.82
CA LEU A 95 -15.51 13.05 19.70
C LEU A 95 -14.26 13.90 19.53
N LEU A 96 -14.43 15.15 19.10
CA LEU A 96 -13.34 16.10 18.95
C LEU A 96 -13.54 17.30 19.86
N SER A 97 -12.43 17.85 20.35
CA SER A 97 -12.39 19.10 21.12
C SER A 97 -11.08 19.84 20.84
N ASN A 98 -11.16 21.12 20.52
CA ASN A 98 -9.96 21.96 20.44
C ASN A 98 -9.64 22.67 21.78
N ASN A 99 -10.30 22.28 22.85
CA ASN A 99 -10.05 22.75 24.21
C ASN A 99 -10.23 21.60 25.19
N LYS A 100 -9.36 20.58 25.09
CA LYS A 100 -9.33 19.44 26.00
C LYS A 100 -8.88 19.89 27.39
N PRO A 101 -9.48 19.34 28.48
CA PRO A 101 -8.94 19.50 29.82
C PRO A 101 -7.53 18.88 29.92
N SER A 102 -6.74 19.38 30.88
CA SER A 102 -5.31 19.04 30.98
C SER A 102 -5.02 17.53 31.06
N GLU A 103 -5.89 16.78 31.76
CA GLU A 103 -5.78 15.33 31.90
C GLU A 103 -6.00 14.55 30.59
N ARG A 104 -6.65 15.18 29.59
CA ARG A 104 -6.94 14.58 28.28
C ARG A 104 -6.02 15.06 27.17
N GLN A 105 -5.20 16.09 27.44
CA GLN A 105 -4.26 16.61 26.43
C GLN A 105 -3.23 15.57 26.04
N GLY A 106 -2.91 15.48 24.74
CA GLY A 106 -2.00 14.51 24.16
C GLY A 106 -2.50 13.06 24.18
N LYS A 107 -3.79 12.83 24.51
CA LYS A 107 -4.37 11.51 24.68
C LYS A 107 -5.67 11.35 23.89
N VAL A 108 -5.94 10.11 23.49
CA VAL A 108 -7.20 9.69 22.86
C VAL A 108 -7.73 8.47 23.60
N GLN A 109 -9.01 8.49 23.93
CA GLN A 109 -9.67 7.34 24.53
C GLN A 109 -10.42 6.55 23.46
N LEU A 110 -10.19 5.24 23.39
CA LEU A 110 -10.99 4.31 22.59
C LEU A 110 -11.93 3.54 23.53
N ILE A 111 -13.20 3.46 23.16
CA ILE A 111 -14.23 2.77 23.92
C ILE A 111 -14.93 1.78 22.98
N ASP A 112 -14.85 0.50 23.30
CA ASP A 112 -15.63 -0.54 22.63
C ASP A 112 -16.93 -0.78 23.39
N ALA A 113 -18.02 -0.25 22.87
CA ALA A 113 -19.38 -0.44 23.37
C ALA A 113 -20.21 -1.37 22.44
N SER A 114 -19.54 -2.15 21.58
CA SER A 114 -20.20 -2.99 20.59
C SER A 114 -21.14 -4.04 21.19
N GLN A 115 -20.91 -4.43 22.44
CA GLN A 115 -21.72 -5.39 23.17
C GLN A 115 -22.74 -4.74 24.14
N MET A 116 -22.77 -3.41 24.20
CA MET A 116 -23.69 -2.65 25.07
C MET A 116 -24.99 -2.38 24.34
N TYR A 117 -25.91 -3.35 24.31
CA TYR A 117 -27.21 -3.17 23.66
C TYR A 117 -28.23 -4.18 24.17
N ARG A 118 -29.52 -3.84 23.94
CA ARG A 118 -30.60 -4.80 24.03
C ARG A 118 -31.29 -5.01 22.68
N LYS A 119 -31.77 -6.22 22.43
CA LYS A 119 -32.52 -6.53 21.21
C LYS A 119 -33.88 -5.91 21.22
N LEU A 120 -34.33 -5.36 20.09
CA LEU A 120 -35.69 -4.90 19.89
C LEU A 120 -36.65 -6.10 19.77
N LYS A 121 -37.85 -5.98 20.30
CA LYS A 121 -38.94 -6.97 20.12
C LYS A 121 -39.38 -7.10 18.65
N LYS A 122 -39.28 -6.01 17.88
CA LYS A 122 -39.60 -5.95 16.45
C LYS A 122 -38.57 -5.10 15.75
N ASN A 123 -38.02 -5.62 14.65
CA ASN A 123 -37.06 -4.88 13.86
C ASN A 123 -37.67 -3.68 13.16
N LEU A 124 -36.92 -2.61 13.05
CA LEU A 124 -37.25 -1.38 12.32
C LEU A 124 -36.28 -1.19 11.17
N GLY A 125 -36.55 -1.82 10.01
CA GLY A 125 -35.58 -1.95 8.93
C GLY A 125 -34.40 -2.81 9.38
N SER A 126 -33.20 -2.35 9.15
CA SER A 126 -31.95 -3.01 9.61
C SER A 126 -31.74 -2.89 11.13
N LYS A 127 -32.41 -1.95 11.78
CA LYS A 127 -32.26 -1.73 13.22
C LYS A 127 -32.95 -2.85 14.01
N ASN A 128 -32.16 -3.59 14.78
CA ASN A 128 -32.65 -4.62 15.73
C ASN A 128 -32.06 -4.47 17.13
N SER A 129 -31.25 -3.44 17.35
CA SER A 129 -30.58 -3.17 18.62
C SER A 129 -30.81 -1.72 19.05
N GLU A 130 -30.78 -1.49 20.35
CA GLU A 130 -30.88 -0.15 20.96
C GLU A 130 -30.10 -0.11 22.26
N PHE A 131 -29.67 1.08 22.67
CA PHE A 131 -29.12 1.32 24.00
C PHE A 131 -30.24 1.43 25.04
N SER A 132 -30.03 0.83 26.20
CA SER A 132 -30.80 1.17 27.39
C SER A 132 -30.25 2.47 28.02
N PRO A 133 -31.04 3.16 28.88
CA PRO A 133 -30.50 4.27 29.65
C PRO A 133 -29.27 3.91 30.49
N GLN A 134 -29.21 2.67 30.99
CA GLN A 134 -28.04 2.17 31.72
C GLN A 134 -26.82 2.01 30.86
N ASP A 135 -26.95 1.52 29.61
CA ASP A 135 -25.84 1.41 28.67
C ASP A 135 -25.24 2.79 28.36
N ILE A 136 -26.13 3.78 28.11
CA ILE A 136 -25.71 5.18 27.86
C ILE A 136 -24.97 5.73 29.08
N ALA A 137 -25.49 5.52 30.29
CA ALA A 137 -24.86 5.98 31.53
C ALA A 137 -23.48 5.34 31.72
N THR A 138 -23.35 4.02 31.49
CA THR A 138 -22.10 3.29 31.62
C THR A 138 -21.04 3.78 30.62
N ILE A 139 -21.43 3.95 29.36
CA ILE A 139 -20.50 4.47 28.30
C ILE A 139 -20.05 5.89 28.62
N THR A 140 -21.04 6.74 29.07
CA THR A 140 -20.76 8.14 29.45
C THR A 140 -19.83 8.20 30.64
N GLN A 141 -20.03 7.38 31.65
CA GLN A 141 -19.19 7.34 32.85
C GLN A 141 -17.76 6.87 32.50
N ALA A 142 -17.63 5.80 31.68
CA ALA A 142 -16.33 5.33 31.21
C ALA A 142 -15.55 6.42 30.46
N TYR A 143 -16.24 7.23 29.63
CA TYR A 143 -15.65 8.38 28.97
C TYR A 143 -15.21 9.47 29.96
N LEU A 144 -16.08 9.86 30.88
CA LEU A 144 -15.79 10.94 31.85
C LEU A 144 -14.61 10.60 32.78
N ASP A 145 -14.56 9.36 33.22
CA ASP A 145 -13.51 8.88 34.16
C ASP A 145 -12.18 8.58 33.44
N MET A 146 -12.12 8.64 32.12
CA MET A 146 -10.98 8.13 31.34
C MET A 146 -10.60 6.70 31.73
N ALA A 147 -11.60 5.87 32.03
CA ALA A 147 -11.40 4.57 32.61
C ALA A 147 -10.68 3.62 31.63
N THR A 148 -9.68 2.89 32.14
CA THR A 148 -9.15 1.71 31.45
C THR A 148 -9.92 0.49 31.93
N ILE A 149 -10.72 -0.10 31.05
CA ILE A 149 -11.60 -1.24 31.29
C ILE A 149 -11.19 -2.36 30.36
N ARG A 150 -10.74 -3.48 30.91
CA ARG A 150 -10.44 -4.67 30.11
C ARG A 150 -11.73 -5.33 29.66
N GLY A 151 -11.84 -5.65 28.37
CA GLY A 151 -12.92 -6.43 27.83
C GLY A 151 -13.04 -7.79 28.54
N GLN A 152 -14.26 -8.27 28.67
CA GLN A 152 -14.56 -9.57 29.29
C GLN A 152 -15.09 -10.53 28.24
N LEU A 153 -14.87 -11.82 28.44
CA LEU A 153 -15.47 -12.89 27.67
C LEU A 153 -16.49 -13.63 28.55
N ASP A 154 -17.56 -14.07 27.94
CA ASP A 154 -18.52 -14.95 28.60
C ASP A 154 -17.99 -16.41 28.65
N ALA A 155 -18.79 -17.31 29.22
CA ALA A 155 -18.44 -18.73 29.32
C ALA A 155 -18.23 -19.42 27.97
N LYS A 156 -18.69 -18.83 26.86
CA LYS A 156 -18.52 -19.33 25.49
C LYS A 156 -17.34 -18.64 24.76
N GLY A 157 -16.62 -17.76 25.43
CA GLY A 157 -15.52 -16.98 24.84
C GLY A 157 -15.99 -15.81 23.98
N GLU A 158 -17.25 -15.36 24.09
CA GLU A 158 -17.75 -14.20 23.37
C GLU A 158 -17.52 -12.91 24.16
N PRO A 159 -17.14 -11.78 23.49
CA PRO A 159 -16.97 -10.50 24.15
C PRO A 159 -18.26 -10.02 24.79
N THR A 160 -18.15 -9.46 26.01
CA THR A 160 -19.28 -8.93 26.76
C THR A 160 -18.95 -7.58 27.39
N GLY A 161 -19.97 -6.78 27.60
CA GLY A 161 -19.88 -5.51 28.32
C GLY A 161 -19.11 -4.45 27.51
N ILE A 162 -18.41 -3.58 28.23
CA ILE A 162 -17.64 -2.47 27.70
C ILE A 162 -16.13 -2.71 27.86
N ALA A 163 -15.35 -2.26 26.89
CA ALA A 163 -13.90 -2.13 27.04
C ALA A 163 -13.46 -0.69 26.74
N SER A 164 -12.44 -0.21 27.41
CA SER A 164 -11.93 1.16 27.22
C SER A 164 -10.45 1.22 27.51
N GLN A 165 -9.72 1.98 26.69
CA GLN A 165 -8.30 2.23 26.87
C GLN A 165 -7.92 3.64 26.42
N VAL A 166 -6.94 4.24 27.08
CA VAL A 166 -6.39 5.54 26.76
C VAL A 166 -5.00 5.39 26.13
N PHE A 167 -4.78 6.09 25.03
CA PHE A 167 -3.57 6.05 24.23
C PHE A 167 -2.95 7.45 24.11
N ALA A 168 -1.65 7.54 23.90
CA ALA A 168 -1.04 8.77 23.46
C ALA A 168 -1.34 9.03 21.95
N ASN A 169 -1.37 10.29 21.54
CA ASN A 169 -1.63 10.66 20.14
C ASN A 169 -0.68 9.94 19.17
N GLN A 170 0.58 9.77 19.53
CA GLN A 170 1.60 9.13 18.72
C GLN A 170 1.41 7.62 18.53
N ASP A 171 0.60 6.95 19.37
CA ASP A 171 0.34 5.50 19.29
C ASP A 171 -0.45 5.12 18.03
N PHE A 172 -1.09 6.09 17.39
CA PHE A 172 -1.85 5.92 16.14
C PHE A 172 -1.03 6.21 14.89
N GLY A 173 0.17 6.76 15.06
CA GLY A 173 1.05 7.09 13.97
C GLY A 173 2.08 6.00 13.66
N TYR A 174 2.44 5.90 12.40
CA TYR A 174 3.48 4.98 11.93
C TYR A 174 4.29 5.58 10.78
N HIS A 175 5.51 5.11 10.66
CA HIS A 175 6.34 5.30 9.46
C HIS A 175 6.09 4.13 8.52
N LYS A 176 5.73 4.41 7.27
CA LYS A 176 5.77 3.43 6.20
C LYS A 176 7.06 3.61 5.43
N VAL A 177 7.87 2.57 5.37
CA VAL A 177 9.18 2.56 4.69
C VAL A 177 9.27 1.37 3.75
N ASN A 178 9.82 1.58 2.56
CA ASN A 178 10.08 0.48 1.64
C ASN A 178 11.33 -0.29 2.07
N ILE A 179 11.18 -1.60 2.00
CA ILE A 179 12.27 -2.56 2.12
C ILE A 179 12.60 -3.03 0.70
N GLU A 180 13.78 -2.68 0.25
CA GLU A 180 14.24 -2.99 -1.09
C GLU A 180 15.11 -4.24 -1.10
N ARG A 181 15.10 -4.97 -2.21
CA ARG A 181 15.96 -6.12 -2.47
C ARG A 181 16.61 -5.97 -3.84
N PRO A 182 17.83 -6.51 -4.03
CA PRO A 182 18.52 -6.38 -5.32
C PRO A 182 17.76 -7.12 -6.42
N ASP A 183 17.66 -6.49 -7.56
CA ASP A 183 17.22 -7.15 -8.78
C ASP A 183 18.32 -8.11 -9.27
N ARG A 184 17.89 -9.25 -9.83
CA ARG A 184 18.76 -10.31 -10.37
C ARG A 184 18.17 -10.75 -11.68
N ARG A 185 18.96 -10.71 -12.74
CA ARG A 185 18.46 -11.02 -14.08
C ARG A 185 19.36 -11.97 -14.84
N HIS A 186 18.72 -12.94 -15.47
CA HIS A 186 19.28 -13.61 -16.62
C HIS A 186 18.83 -12.89 -17.90
N ALA A 187 19.65 -13.00 -18.95
CA ALA A 187 19.34 -12.42 -20.25
C ALA A 187 19.71 -13.37 -21.38
N GLN A 188 18.83 -13.46 -22.39
CA GLN A 188 19.05 -14.24 -23.59
C GLN A 188 18.24 -13.66 -24.75
N PHE A 189 18.85 -13.51 -25.91
CA PHE A 189 18.12 -13.21 -27.12
C PHE A 189 17.44 -14.47 -27.66
N THR A 190 16.16 -14.40 -27.92
CA THR A 190 15.37 -15.45 -28.57
C THR A 190 14.48 -14.84 -29.65
N ALA A 191 14.08 -15.65 -30.63
CA ALA A 191 13.16 -15.20 -31.67
C ALA A 191 11.84 -14.66 -31.08
N GLU A 192 11.35 -15.31 -30.02
CA GLU A 192 10.11 -14.91 -29.35
C GLU A 192 10.26 -13.58 -28.62
N SER A 193 11.34 -13.37 -27.85
CA SER A 193 11.57 -12.13 -27.11
C SER A 193 11.72 -10.93 -28.04
N ILE A 194 12.38 -11.13 -29.19
CA ILE A 194 12.55 -10.09 -30.20
C ILE A 194 11.21 -9.79 -30.90
N ALA A 195 10.42 -10.82 -31.20
CA ALA A 195 9.10 -10.62 -31.85
C ALA A 195 8.16 -9.76 -31.00
N LYS A 196 8.21 -9.86 -29.67
CA LYS A 196 7.44 -9.03 -28.73
C LYS A 196 7.75 -7.53 -28.87
N LEU A 197 8.97 -7.16 -29.23
CA LEU A 197 9.40 -5.78 -29.44
C LEU A 197 8.72 -5.09 -30.64
N ARG A 198 8.03 -5.83 -31.49
CA ARG A 198 7.21 -5.28 -32.57
C ARG A 198 6.12 -4.37 -32.06
N PHE A 199 5.65 -4.57 -30.85
CA PHE A 199 4.50 -3.90 -30.25
C PHE A 199 4.92 -3.08 -29.03
N ASP A 200 4.23 -1.95 -28.84
CA ASP A 200 4.36 -1.16 -27.61
C ASP A 200 3.76 -1.93 -26.42
N ASN A 201 4.49 -2.04 -25.32
CA ASN A 201 4.08 -2.83 -24.16
C ASN A 201 2.68 -2.45 -23.64
N SER A 202 2.32 -1.16 -23.70
CA SER A 202 1.00 -0.68 -23.24
C SER A 202 -0.14 -0.93 -24.25
N LEU A 203 0.20 -1.42 -25.44
CA LEU A 203 -0.70 -1.64 -26.57
C LEU A 203 -0.52 -3.02 -27.21
N SER A 204 0.25 -3.91 -26.60
CA SER A 204 0.70 -5.18 -27.22
C SER A 204 -0.45 -5.98 -27.82
N ASP A 205 -1.53 -6.20 -27.07
CA ASP A 205 -2.68 -7.00 -27.52
C ASP A 205 -3.42 -6.33 -28.68
N ALA A 206 -3.64 -5.02 -28.58
CA ALA A 206 -4.31 -4.26 -29.62
C ALA A 206 -3.47 -4.18 -30.91
N MET A 207 -2.15 -3.96 -30.78
CA MET A 207 -1.23 -3.95 -31.91
C MET A 207 -1.09 -5.34 -32.53
N ASN A 208 -1.04 -6.40 -31.72
CA ASN A 208 -1.01 -7.77 -32.21
C ASN A 208 -2.27 -8.08 -33.04
N THR A 209 -3.46 -7.73 -32.54
CA THR A 209 -4.73 -7.93 -33.27
C THR A 209 -4.72 -7.28 -34.63
N LEU A 210 -4.27 -6.02 -34.72
CA LEU A 210 -4.17 -5.33 -36.01
C LEU A 210 -3.11 -5.96 -36.92
N TYR A 211 -1.97 -6.37 -36.35
CA TYR A 211 -0.91 -7.00 -37.12
C TYR A 211 -1.31 -8.37 -37.65
N GLU A 212 -2.02 -9.18 -36.89
CA GLU A 212 -2.57 -10.46 -37.34
C GLU A 212 -3.55 -10.29 -38.51
N GLN A 213 -4.32 -9.20 -38.49
CA GLN A 213 -5.33 -8.95 -39.54
C GLN A 213 -4.75 -8.32 -40.80
N TYR A 214 -3.76 -7.41 -40.68
CA TYR A 214 -3.29 -6.58 -41.81
C TYR A 214 -1.80 -6.75 -42.14
N GLY A 215 -1.05 -7.50 -41.33
CA GLY A 215 0.37 -7.72 -41.55
C GLY A 215 1.17 -6.44 -41.63
N ASP A 216 2.12 -6.40 -42.55
CA ASP A 216 3.04 -5.26 -42.74
C ASP A 216 2.38 -4.01 -43.36
N GLU A 217 1.08 -4.08 -43.77
CA GLU A 217 0.36 -2.88 -44.21
C GLU A 217 0.27 -1.81 -43.13
N VAL A 218 0.29 -2.20 -41.83
CA VAL A 218 0.26 -1.29 -40.68
C VAL A 218 1.45 -0.30 -40.62
N TYR A 219 2.50 -0.54 -41.37
CA TYR A 219 3.68 0.36 -41.48
C TYR A 219 3.58 1.35 -42.64
N GLN A 220 2.49 1.32 -43.40
CA GLN A 220 2.29 2.14 -44.61
C GLN A 220 1.31 3.26 -44.33
N ALA A 221 1.58 4.46 -44.83
CA ALA A 221 0.72 5.63 -44.60
C ALA A 221 -0.67 5.47 -45.29
N GLU A 222 -0.70 4.76 -46.42
CA GLU A 222 -1.90 4.47 -47.18
C GLU A 222 -2.91 3.64 -46.37
N PHE A 223 -2.44 2.75 -45.51
CA PHE A 223 -3.26 1.94 -44.62
C PHE A 223 -4.17 2.81 -43.73
N TYR A 224 -3.60 3.81 -43.09
CA TYR A 224 -4.34 4.71 -42.19
C TYR A 224 -5.34 5.63 -42.96
N THR A 225 -5.06 5.90 -44.21
CA THR A 225 -5.98 6.66 -45.06
C THR A 225 -7.13 5.77 -45.55
N LYS A 226 -6.79 4.55 -46.01
CA LYS A 226 -7.75 3.56 -46.54
C LYS A 226 -8.75 3.08 -45.49
N TYR A 227 -8.28 2.78 -44.27
CA TYR A 227 -9.09 2.20 -43.18
C TYR A 227 -9.45 3.18 -42.08
N LYS A 228 -9.33 4.48 -42.30
CA LYS A 228 -9.48 5.53 -41.30
C LYS A 228 -10.72 5.38 -40.39
N ASN A 229 -11.88 5.15 -40.97
CA ASN A 229 -13.14 5.09 -40.24
C ASN A 229 -13.28 3.77 -39.45
N ASP A 230 -12.82 2.68 -40.05
CA ASP A 230 -12.91 1.35 -39.43
C ASP A 230 -11.93 1.23 -38.25
N LEU A 231 -10.70 1.69 -38.43
CA LEU A 231 -9.69 1.76 -37.37
C LEU A 231 -10.14 2.64 -36.20
N LYS A 232 -10.77 3.78 -36.49
CA LYS A 232 -11.30 4.66 -35.45
C LYS A 232 -12.41 3.98 -34.65
N LYS A 233 -13.40 3.38 -35.32
CA LYS A 233 -14.49 2.64 -34.69
C LYS A 233 -13.97 1.48 -33.85
N TRP A 234 -13.02 0.72 -34.40
CA TRP A 234 -12.38 -0.39 -33.70
C TRP A 234 -11.65 0.08 -32.44
N ALA A 235 -10.83 1.13 -32.51
CA ALA A 235 -10.11 1.67 -31.37
C ALA A 235 -11.03 2.28 -30.29
N GLU A 236 -12.23 2.74 -30.67
CA GLU A 236 -13.26 3.30 -29.78
C GLU A 236 -14.20 2.24 -29.21
N SER A 237 -14.12 0.99 -29.66
CA SER A 237 -14.99 -0.09 -29.17
C SER A 237 -14.75 -0.39 -27.68
N GLU A 238 -15.80 -0.77 -26.97
CA GLU A 238 -15.71 -1.16 -25.56
C GLU A 238 -14.87 -2.42 -25.35
N GLU A 239 -14.87 -3.34 -26.33
CA GLU A 239 -14.08 -4.59 -26.30
C GLU A 239 -12.58 -4.32 -26.18
N MET A 240 -12.09 -3.23 -26.79
CA MET A 240 -10.67 -2.89 -26.75
C MET A 240 -10.26 -2.16 -25.45
N GLY A 241 -11.19 -1.52 -24.75
CA GLY A 241 -10.93 -0.86 -23.47
C GLY A 241 -9.85 0.24 -23.50
N LEU A 242 -9.50 0.77 -24.68
CA LEU A 242 -8.40 1.70 -24.86
C LEU A 242 -8.73 3.10 -24.35
N SER A 243 -7.84 3.68 -23.56
CA SER A 243 -7.88 5.09 -23.18
C SER A 243 -7.69 6.03 -24.37
N LEU A 244 -8.10 7.29 -24.25
CA LEU A 244 -7.91 8.29 -25.32
C LEU A 244 -6.45 8.43 -25.77
N ALA A 245 -5.50 8.33 -24.85
CA ALA A 245 -4.07 8.39 -25.16
C ALA A 245 -3.63 7.16 -25.96
N GLN A 246 -4.06 5.97 -25.58
CA GLN A 246 -3.77 4.71 -26.26
C GLN A 246 -4.39 4.67 -27.68
N ARG A 247 -5.63 5.16 -27.84
CA ARG A 247 -6.29 5.29 -29.15
C ARG A 247 -5.50 6.18 -30.11
N LYS A 248 -5.01 7.32 -29.65
CA LYS A 248 -4.17 8.20 -30.46
C LYS A 248 -2.86 7.51 -30.85
N LYS A 249 -2.23 6.82 -29.92
CA LYS A 249 -0.94 6.17 -30.10
C LYS A 249 -1.01 5.00 -31.09
N ILE A 250 -2.06 4.15 -31.04
CA ILE A 250 -2.21 3.02 -31.95
C ILE A 250 -2.56 3.42 -33.39
N LEU A 251 -3.23 4.57 -33.55
CA LEU A 251 -3.57 5.13 -34.85
C LEU A 251 -2.47 6.00 -35.47
N ASP A 252 -1.35 6.18 -34.77
CA ASP A 252 -0.19 6.92 -35.23
C ASP A 252 0.84 5.97 -35.85
N ILE A 253 1.08 6.11 -37.14
CA ILE A 253 2.07 5.31 -37.90
C ILE A 253 3.48 5.39 -37.31
N GLU A 254 3.86 6.53 -36.72
CA GLU A 254 5.20 6.68 -36.13
C GLU A 254 5.37 5.77 -34.92
N THR A 255 4.31 5.47 -34.17
CA THR A 255 4.33 4.45 -33.11
C THR A 255 4.75 3.08 -33.66
N TRP A 256 4.15 2.66 -34.76
CA TRP A 256 4.45 1.38 -35.41
C TRP A 256 5.87 1.32 -36.00
N LYS A 257 6.29 2.39 -36.70
CA LYS A 257 7.62 2.48 -37.27
C LYS A 257 8.71 2.48 -36.20
N ASN A 258 8.47 3.19 -35.10
CA ASN A 258 9.40 3.21 -33.97
C ASN A 258 9.57 1.82 -33.35
N GLN A 259 8.47 1.07 -33.14
CA GLN A 259 8.54 -0.28 -32.60
C GLN A 259 9.24 -1.25 -33.57
N LEU A 260 8.97 -1.12 -34.87
CA LEU A 260 9.69 -1.90 -35.89
C LEU A 260 11.20 -1.61 -35.88
N ALA A 261 11.59 -0.34 -35.71
CA ALA A 261 13.00 0.04 -35.59
C ALA A 261 13.66 -0.56 -34.35
N ILE A 262 12.98 -0.51 -33.18
CA ILE A 262 13.47 -1.14 -31.95
C ILE A 262 13.66 -2.65 -32.13
N MET A 263 12.68 -3.33 -32.73
CA MET A 263 12.79 -4.76 -33.03
C MET A 263 13.97 -5.07 -33.97
N ASN A 264 14.20 -4.24 -35.00
CA ASN A 264 15.31 -4.43 -35.93
C ASN A 264 16.66 -4.20 -35.26
N HIS A 265 16.77 -3.19 -34.37
CA HIS A 265 17.97 -3.01 -33.55
C HIS A 265 18.23 -4.21 -32.63
N ALA A 266 17.18 -4.79 -32.03
CA ALA A 266 17.31 -6.01 -31.24
C ALA A 266 17.77 -7.22 -32.08
N LYS A 267 17.34 -7.35 -33.35
CA LYS A 267 17.86 -8.36 -34.28
C LYS A 267 19.34 -8.19 -34.55
N THR A 268 19.81 -6.96 -34.80
CA THR A 268 21.26 -6.69 -34.98
C THR A 268 22.06 -7.05 -33.72
N LEU A 269 21.52 -6.78 -32.54
CA LEU A 269 22.15 -7.19 -31.28
C LEU A 269 22.20 -8.71 -31.15
N TRP A 270 21.14 -9.41 -31.51
CA TRP A 270 21.07 -10.87 -31.52
C TRP A 270 22.06 -11.49 -32.49
N GLU A 271 22.14 -10.99 -33.72
CA GLU A 271 23.12 -11.43 -34.72
C GLU A 271 24.56 -11.31 -34.21
N ALA A 272 24.86 -10.25 -33.46
CA ALA A 272 26.19 -10.01 -32.90
C ALA A 272 26.52 -10.81 -31.62
N LEU A 273 25.54 -11.06 -30.76
CA LEU A 273 25.73 -11.68 -29.45
C LEU A 273 25.29 -13.16 -29.39
N GLY A 274 24.49 -13.61 -30.36
CA GLY A 274 23.93 -14.97 -30.40
C GLY A 274 22.87 -15.24 -29.32
N ASP A 275 22.51 -16.50 -29.19
CA ASP A 275 21.51 -17.05 -28.23
C ASP A 275 22.16 -17.53 -26.91
N VAL A 276 23.25 -16.90 -26.53
CA VAL A 276 23.95 -17.24 -25.28
C VAL A 276 23.15 -16.79 -24.08
N LEU A 277 22.98 -17.69 -23.11
CA LEU A 277 22.42 -17.34 -21.80
C LEU A 277 23.45 -16.58 -20.97
N TYR A 278 23.11 -15.39 -20.53
CA TYR A 278 23.89 -14.58 -19.61
C TYR A 278 23.25 -14.63 -18.22
N THR A 279 23.98 -15.14 -17.24
CA THR A 279 23.58 -15.16 -15.82
C THR A 279 24.04 -13.91 -15.08
N ASP A 280 24.92 -13.12 -15.69
CA ASP A 280 25.34 -11.79 -15.23
C ASP A 280 24.79 -10.72 -16.18
N PHE A 281 23.74 -10.03 -15.75
CA PHE A 281 23.11 -8.97 -16.51
C PHE A 281 24.00 -7.73 -16.67
N ASN A 282 24.94 -7.49 -15.75
CA ASN A 282 25.87 -6.37 -15.85
C ASN A 282 26.87 -6.60 -17.01
N LEU A 283 27.36 -7.84 -17.13
CA LEU A 283 28.20 -8.23 -18.24
C LEU A 283 27.45 -8.18 -19.58
N PHE A 284 26.21 -8.70 -19.58
CA PHE A 284 25.33 -8.65 -20.76
C PHE A 284 25.13 -7.20 -21.25
N THR A 285 24.77 -6.29 -20.36
CA THR A 285 24.56 -4.86 -20.70
C THR A 285 25.83 -4.22 -21.28
N LYS A 286 27.01 -4.50 -20.71
CA LYS A 286 28.28 -4.02 -21.26
C LYS A 286 28.52 -4.53 -22.69
N LYS A 287 28.23 -5.80 -22.98
CA LYS A 287 28.35 -6.37 -24.32
C LYS A 287 27.36 -5.72 -25.29
N VAL A 288 26.11 -5.51 -24.89
CA VAL A 288 25.11 -4.78 -25.69
C VAL A 288 25.60 -3.37 -26.02
N GLU A 289 26.15 -2.63 -25.04
CA GLU A 289 26.67 -1.29 -25.27
C GLU A 289 27.87 -1.28 -26.28
N ASN A 290 28.72 -2.28 -26.21
CA ASN A 290 29.84 -2.42 -27.16
C ASN A 290 29.34 -2.67 -28.58
N VAL A 291 28.35 -3.54 -28.77
CA VAL A 291 27.73 -3.78 -30.08
C VAL A 291 27.03 -2.54 -30.61
N LEU A 292 26.26 -1.82 -29.79
CA LEU A 292 25.65 -0.56 -30.19
C LEU A 292 26.65 0.48 -30.68
N LYS A 293 27.79 0.61 -29.99
CA LYS A 293 28.90 1.49 -30.40
C LYS A 293 29.53 1.04 -31.70
N THR A 294 29.79 -0.26 -31.85
CA THR A 294 30.44 -0.82 -33.07
C THR A 294 29.59 -0.62 -34.32
N HIS A 295 28.26 -0.71 -34.18
CA HIS A 295 27.30 -0.55 -35.27
C HIS A 295 26.76 0.88 -35.42
N ASP A 296 27.28 1.86 -34.66
CA ASP A 296 26.82 3.26 -34.60
C ASP A 296 25.26 3.37 -34.39
N ILE A 297 24.72 2.45 -33.60
CA ILE A 297 23.27 2.45 -33.25
C ILE A 297 23.03 3.38 -32.07
N LYS A 298 22.19 4.38 -32.26
CA LYS A 298 21.83 5.37 -31.24
C LYS A 298 20.40 5.09 -30.75
N LEU A 299 20.28 4.48 -29.57
CA LEU A 299 19.00 4.25 -28.91
C LEU A 299 18.75 5.31 -27.83
N LYS A 300 17.52 5.77 -27.74
CA LYS A 300 17.06 6.52 -26.57
C LYS A 300 17.04 5.61 -25.34
N ALA A 301 17.11 6.20 -24.14
CA ALA A 301 17.14 5.44 -22.89
C ALA A 301 15.96 4.46 -22.74
N ASN A 302 14.74 4.91 -23.11
CA ASN A 302 13.56 4.06 -23.08
C ASN A 302 13.55 2.93 -24.12
N GLU A 303 14.08 3.17 -25.31
CA GLU A 303 14.21 2.15 -26.38
C GLU A 303 15.19 1.07 -25.97
N ARG A 304 16.36 1.48 -25.43
CA ARG A 304 17.34 0.56 -24.85
C ARG A 304 16.72 -0.28 -23.72
N LYS A 305 15.99 0.38 -22.81
CA LYS A 305 15.32 -0.31 -21.72
C LYS A 305 14.31 -1.34 -22.24
N GLN A 306 13.51 -1.01 -23.25
CA GLN A 306 12.54 -1.95 -23.84
C GLN A 306 13.24 -3.20 -24.39
N ILE A 307 14.39 -3.05 -25.08
CA ILE A 307 15.13 -4.21 -25.58
C ILE A 307 15.64 -5.06 -24.42
N LEU A 308 16.30 -4.43 -23.43
CA LEU A 308 16.85 -5.15 -22.28
C LEU A 308 15.79 -5.88 -21.48
N ASP A 309 14.64 -5.24 -21.22
CA ASP A 309 13.52 -5.85 -20.48
C ASP A 309 12.86 -7.00 -21.27
N ALA A 310 12.79 -6.91 -22.60
CA ALA A 310 12.20 -7.97 -23.43
C ALA A 310 13.06 -9.24 -23.48
N VAL A 311 14.39 -9.12 -23.32
CA VAL A 311 15.32 -10.25 -23.41
C VAL A 311 15.87 -10.70 -22.05
N SER A 312 15.34 -10.17 -20.94
CA SER A 312 15.74 -10.54 -19.59
C SER A 312 14.55 -10.90 -18.73
N TRP A 313 14.81 -11.65 -17.68
CA TRP A 313 13.83 -12.04 -16.66
C TRP A 313 14.50 -12.13 -15.29
N TYR A 314 13.69 -12.01 -14.24
CA TYR A 314 14.19 -12.23 -12.89
C TYR A 314 14.59 -13.70 -12.70
N ASP A 315 15.76 -13.92 -12.10
CA ASP A 315 16.23 -15.23 -11.67
C ASP A 315 17.07 -15.08 -10.40
N GLU A 316 16.72 -15.79 -9.35
CA GLU A 316 17.39 -15.70 -8.05
C GLU A 316 18.86 -16.11 -8.09
N THR A 317 19.25 -16.93 -9.07
CA THR A 317 20.63 -17.39 -9.28
C THR A 317 21.48 -16.40 -10.06
N GLY A 318 20.86 -15.34 -10.62
CA GLY A 318 21.56 -14.28 -11.35
C GLY A 318 22.39 -13.40 -10.44
N GLU A 319 23.39 -12.75 -11.03
CA GLU A 319 24.16 -11.72 -10.32
C GLU A 319 23.30 -10.49 -10.02
N LYS A 320 23.59 -9.80 -8.90
CA LYS A 320 22.90 -8.55 -8.51
C LYS A 320 23.11 -7.49 -9.59
N VAL A 321 22.04 -6.87 -10.04
CA VAL A 321 22.08 -5.84 -11.06
C VAL A 321 22.60 -4.52 -10.47
N ILE A 322 23.71 -4.02 -10.99
CA ILE A 322 24.31 -2.75 -10.58
C ILE A 322 23.59 -1.60 -11.29
N LYS A 323 22.92 -0.76 -10.51
CA LYS A 323 22.31 0.49 -11.00
C LYS A 323 23.38 1.55 -11.30
N SER A 324 24.30 1.75 -10.36
CA SER A 324 25.38 2.72 -10.50
C SER A 324 26.53 2.44 -9.54
N ILE A 325 27.70 2.96 -9.87
CA ILE A 325 28.83 3.05 -8.96
C ILE A 325 29.08 4.54 -8.70
N THR A 326 29.00 4.94 -7.43
CA THR A 326 29.16 6.34 -7.01
C THR A 326 30.40 6.51 -6.15
N THR A 327 31.01 7.71 -6.19
CA THR A 327 32.11 8.06 -5.31
C THR A 327 31.57 8.86 -4.12
N LEU A 328 31.73 8.34 -2.91
CA LEU A 328 31.36 8.98 -1.67
C LEU A 328 32.65 9.43 -0.95
N LYS A 329 32.92 10.72 -0.93
CA LYS A 329 33.98 11.30 -0.13
C LYS A 329 33.63 11.26 1.35
N ALA A 330 34.60 11.41 2.24
CA ALA A 330 34.43 11.30 3.69
C ALA A 330 33.33 12.25 4.24
N ASP A 331 33.23 13.46 3.71
CA ASP A 331 32.19 14.44 4.07
C ASP A 331 30.77 13.96 3.71
N LYS A 332 30.61 13.31 2.57
CA LYS A 332 29.32 12.72 2.15
C LYS A 332 28.96 11.49 2.96
N ILE A 333 29.94 10.62 3.26
CA ILE A 333 29.75 9.46 4.13
C ILE A 333 29.27 9.92 5.50
N GLN A 334 29.96 10.91 6.09
CA GLN A 334 29.56 11.47 7.37
C GLN A 334 28.13 12.04 7.33
N ALA A 335 27.79 12.82 6.31
CA ALA A 335 26.45 13.39 6.16
C ALA A 335 25.36 12.32 6.01
N LEU A 336 25.63 11.22 5.29
CA LEU A 336 24.70 10.09 5.19
C LEU A 336 24.55 9.38 6.53
N CYS A 337 25.65 9.12 7.23
CA CYS A 337 25.62 8.46 8.55
C CYS A 337 24.86 9.32 9.59
N GLU A 338 25.09 10.62 9.62
CA GLU A 338 24.33 11.54 10.47
C GLU A 338 22.84 11.53 10.12
N ARG A 339 22.53 11.56 8.82
CA ARG A 339 21.14 11.56 8.33
C ARG A 339 20.42 10.26 8.66
N PHE A 340 21.08 9.11 8.50
CA PHE A 340 20.45 7.80 8.70
C PHE A 340 20.60 7.28 10.15
N GLY A 341 21.38 7.94 10.98
CA GLY A 341 21.66 7.50 12.36
C GLY A 341 22.48 6.21 12.40
N CYS A 342 23.44 6.03 11.49
CA CYS A 342 24.23 4.81 11.35
C CYS A 342 25.74 5.08 11.37
N GLN A 343 26.53 4.01 11.42
CA GLN A 343 27.98 4.05 11.23
C GLN A 343 28.33 3.78 9.74
N PRO A 344 29.54 4.17 9.27
CA PRO A 344 29.94 3.96 7.88
C PRO A 344 29.85 2.49 7.40
N GLU A 345 30.12 1.53 8.28
CA GLU A 345 30.06 0.10 8.00
C GLU A 345 28.63 -0.40 7.79
N GLN A 346 27.64 0.38 8.25
CA GLN A 346 26.21 0.04 8.15
C GLN A 346 25.53 0.64 6.91
N LEU A 347 26.26 1.38 6.07
CA LEU A 347 25.70 2.03 4.88
C LEU A 347 25.11 1.03 3.88
N ALA A 348 25.55 -0.24 3.89
CA ALA A 348 24.95 -1.31 3.09
C ALA A 348 23.47 -1.55 3.44
N ASP A 349 23.05 -1.34 4.69
CA ASP A 349 21.66 -1.45 5.14
C ASP A 349 20.76 -0.33 4.59
N PHE A 350 21.38 0.66 3.95
CA PHE A 350 20.74 1.79 3.27
C PHE A 350 21.04 1.82 1.75
N GLY A 351 21.50 0.68 1.21
CA GLY A 351 21.73 0.50 -0.24
C GLY A 351 23.07 0.97 -0.78
N TYR A 352 24.02 1.35 0.09
CA TYR A 352 25.39 1.78 -0.31
C TYR A 352 26.40 0.71 0.06
N TYR A 353 26.81 -0.08 -0.91
CA TYR A 353 27.74 -1.21 -0.72
C TYR A 353 29.17 -0.81 -1.13
N PRO A 354 30.20 -0.94 -0.25
CA PRO A 354 31.58 -0.67 -0.66
C PRO A 354 31.95 -1.50 -1.88
N ALA A 355 32.41 -0.84 -2.95
CA ALA A 355 32.62 -1.51 -4.23
C ALA A 355 33.71 -2.61 -4.17
N GLN A 356 34.67 -2.50 -3.23
CA GLN A 356 35.68 -3.52 -2.99
C GLN A 356 35.09 -4.80 -2.41
N ASP A 357 34.09 -4.68 -1.51
CA ASP A 357 33.49 -5.81 -0.81
C ASP A 357 32.56 -6.64 -1.72
N VAL A 358 32.07 -6.03 -2.80
CA VAL A 358 31.17 -6.68 -3.76
C VAL A 358 31.85 -7.07 -5.08
N GLY A 359 33.17 -7.12 -5.10
CA GLY A 359 33.95 -7.71 -6.20
C GLY A 359 34.07 -6.85 -7.45
N VAL A 360 33.88 -5.53 -7.35
CA VAL A 360 34.14 -4.63 -8.50
C VAL A 360 35.64 -4.54 -8.76
N GLU A 361 36.08 -4.95 -9.96
CA GLU A 361 37.49 -4.91 -10.36
C GLU A 361 38.03 -3.48 -10.30
N ASN A 362 39.22 -3.32 -9.72
CA ASN A 362 39.92 -2.05 -9.56
C ASN A 362 39.14 -0.97 -8.82
N ALA A 363 38.20 -1.37 -7.94
CA ALA A 363 37.40 -0.46 -7.13
C ALA A 363 38.30 0.36 -6.19
N LYS A 364 38.02 1.66 -6.11
CA LYS A 364 38.66 2.57 -5.13
C LYS A 364 37.96 2.49 -3.80
N PRO A 365 38.66 2.80 -2.69
CA PRO A 365 38.06 2.73 -1.35
C PRO A 365 36.84 3.66 -1.13
N ASP A 366 36.74 4.72 -1.91
CA ASP A 366 35.66 5.71 -1.85
C ASP A 366 34.51 5.43 -2.85
N GLN A 367 34.55 4.27 -3.52
CA GLN A 367 33.50 3.85 -4.44
C GLN A 367 32.50 2.92 -3.77
N TYR A 368 31.23 3.20 -4.02
CA TYR A 368 30.09 2.42 -3.52
C TYR A 368 29.20 1.98 -4.69
N VAL A 369 28.77 0.74 -4.63
CA VAL A 369 27.77 0.17 -5.54
C VAL A 369 26.39 0.45 -4.99
N ILE A 370 25.50 0.89 -5.88
CA ILE A 370 24.07 0.96 -5.65
C ILE A 370 23.44 -0.07 -6.57
N TYR A 371 22.70 -1.03 -6.02
CA TYR A 371 22.00 -2.03 -6.81
C TYR A 371 20.66 -1.51 -7.33
N GLU A 372 20.21 -2.05 -8.47
CA GLU A 372 18.84 -1.90 -8.92
C GLU A 372 17.93 -2.66 -7.96
N SER A 373 16.80 -2.03 -7.58
CA SER A 373 15.81 -2.69 -6.73
C SER A 373 14.80 -3.46 -7.57
N SER A 374 14.45 -4.66 -7.15
CA SER A 374 13.36 -5.43 -7.76
C SER A 374 12.01 -4.91 -7.29
N SER A 375 11.18 -4.45 -8.23
CA SER A 375 9.81 -4.01 -7.91
C SER A 375 8.90 -5.16 -7.47
N GLU A 376 9.20 -6.39 -7.88
CA GLU A 376 8.44 -7.59 -7.51
C GLU A 376 8.77 -8.08 -6.10
N LEU A 377 10.01 -7.82 -5.63
CA LEU A 377 10.48 -8.22 -4.31
C LEU A 377 10.41 -7.09 -3.28
N ARG A 378 10.03 -5.89 -3.72
CA ARG A 378 9.84 -4.76 -2.81
C ARG A 378 8.72 -5.06 -1.83
N ASP A 379 9.00 -4.80 -0.57
CA ASP A 379 8.01 -4.85 0.50
C ASP A 379 7.94 -3.50 1.21
N SER A 380 6.99 -3.33 2.11
CA SER A 380 6.90 -2.12 2.91
C SER A 380 6.50 -2.45 4.34
N GLU A 381 7.20 -1.83 5.29
CA GLU A 381 6.94 -1.99 6.70
C GLU A 381 6.24 -0.79 7.30
N SER A 382 5.31 -1.06 8.22
CA SER A 382 4.60 -0.04 9.00
C SER A 382 5.12 -0.06 10.43
N ILE A 383 5.99 0.88 10.76
CA ILE A 383 6.74 0.93 12.01
C ILE A 383 6.16 2.03 12.90
N SER A 384 5.77 1.71 14.14
CA SER A 384 5.22 2.69 15.07
C SER A 384 6.13 3.93 15.21
N LEU A 385 5.55 5.13 15.34
CA LEU A 385 6.32 6.36 15.62
C LEU A 385 7.13 6.26 16.93
N ASN A 386 6.78 5.33 17.81
CA ASN A 386 7.50 5.07 19.08
C ASN A 386 8.72 4.17 18.94
N GLN A 387 9.01 3.67 17.72
CA GLN A 387 10.09 2.73 17.43
C GLN A 387 11.04 3.28 16.38
N GLY A 388 12.36 3.08 16.61
CA GLY A 388 13.38 3.44 15.62
C GLY A 388 13.26 2.57 14.36
N ILE A 389 13.29 3.19 13.19
CA ILE A 389 13.17 2.46 11.91
C ILE A 389 14.32 1.48 11.73
N TYR A 390 15.55 1.92 12.02
CA TYR A 390 16.73 1.08 11.86
C TYR A 390 16.77 -0.06 12.89
N ASP A 391 16.38 0.20 14.14
CA ASP A 391 16.29 -0.85 15.17
C ASP A 391 15.26 -1.93 14.78
N TYR A 392 14.11 -1.50 14.25
CA TYR A 392 13.10 -2.42 13.71
C TYR A 392 13.66 -3.25 12.55
N PHE A 393 14.32 -2.61 11.59
CA PHE A 393 14.92 -3.29 10.46
C PHE A 393 15.92 -4.38 10.89
N LEU A 394 16.79 -4.09 11.85
CA LEU A 394 17.76 -5.06 12.35
C LEU A 394 17.10 -6.22 13.10
N ALA A 395 16.00 -5.97 13.81
CA ALA A 395 15.32 -6.98 14.62
C ALA A 395 14.36 -7.87 13.79
N GLU A 396 13.59 -7.26 12.90
CA GLU A 396 12.43 -7.92 12.28
C GLU A 396 12.63 -8.22 10.79
N VAL A 397 13.51 -7.49 10.08
CA VAL A 397 13.68 -7.67 8.63
C VAL A 397 14.97 -8.39 8.29
N ARG A 398 16.09 -7.88 8.81
CA ARG A 398 17.44 -8.38 8.49
C ARG A 398 17.65 -9.87 8.73
N PRO A 399 17.14 -10.48 9.84
CA PRO A 399 17.30 -11.92 10.09
C PRO A 399 16.62 -12.81 9.06
N HIS A 400 15.57 -12.31 8.40
CA HIS A 400 14.79 -13.05 7.42
C HIS A 400 15.23 -12.75 5.98
N VAL A 401 15.75 -11.55 5.72
CA VAL A 401 16.17 -11.10 4.38
C VAL A 401 17.51 -10.37 4.47
N SER A 402 18.59 -11.13 4.44
CA SER A 402 19.96 -10.63 4.63
C SER A 402 20.44 -9.64 3.56
N GLU A 403 19.83 -9.65 2.38
CA GLU A 403 20.18 -8.76 1.26
C GLU A 403 19.32 -7.50 1.15
N ALA A 404 18.36 -7.34 2.08
CA ALA A 404 17.48 -6.19 2.06
C ALA A 404 18.18 -4.91 2.54
N TRP A 405 17.66 -3.78 2.08
CA TRP A 405 18.03 -2.47 2.61
C TRP A 405 16.81 -1.55 2.76
N LEU A 406 16.97 -0.53 3.60
CA LEU A 406 15.97 0.53 3.83
C LEU A 406 16.05 1.59 2.74
N ASP A 407 14.92 1.90 2.10
CA ASP A 407 14.78 3.09 1.27
C ASP A 407 14.29 4.27 2.13
N MET A 408 15.23 5.01 2.70
CA MET A 408 14.94 6.14 3.60
C MET A 408 14.23 7.32 2.89
N GLU A 409 14.29 7.39 1.57
CA GLU A 409 13.57 8.42 0.79
C GLU A 409 12.09 8.06 0.59
N SER A 410 11.73 6.80 0.77
CA SER A 410 10.35 6.32 0.64
C SER A 410 9.48 6.60 1.86
N ILE A 411 10.07 7.02 2.99
CA ILE A 411 9.37 7.14 4.28
C ILE A 411 8.18 8.10 4.17
N LYS A 412 7.03 7.58 4.56
CA LYS A 412 5.79 8.35 4.71
C LYS A 412 5.25 8.18 6.12
N ILE A 413 4.66 9.24 6.66
CA ILE A 413 3.98 9.18 7.94
C ILE A 413 2.51 8.89 7.69
N GLY A 414 2.01 7.85 8.35
CA GLY A 414 0.60 7.44 8.31
C GLY A 414 -0.03 7.47 9.69
N TYR A 415 -1.36 7.57 9.72
CA TYR A 415 -2.17 7.48 10.93
C TYR A 415 -3.36 6.57 10.69
N GLU A 416 -3.53 5.59 11.57
CA GLU A 416 -4.69 4.69 11.57
C GLU A 416 -5.13 4.36 13.00
N ILE A 417 -6.38 3.98 13.16
CA ILE A 417 -6.98 3.64 14.44
C ILE A 417 -7.59 2.24 14.33
N SER A 418 -6.91 1.25 14.85
CA SER A 418 -7.33 -0.15 14.74
C SER A 418 -7.93 -0.66 16.04
N PHE A 419 -9.27 -0.63 16.15
CA PHE A 419 -9.97 -1.21 17.30
C PHE A 419 -9.64 -2.69 17.50
N ASN A 420 -9.57 -3.46 16.42
CA ASN A 420 -9.23 -4.88 16.52
C ASN A 420 -7.85 -5.11 17.14
N LYS A 421 -6.85 -4.30 16.81
CA LYS A 421 -5.51 -4.41 17.39
C LYS A 421 -5.52 -4.18 18.90
N TYR A 422 -6.31 -3.22 19.38
CA TYR A 422 -6.29 -2.77 20.76
C TYR A 422 -7.25 -3.55 21.67
N PHE A 423 -8.37 -4.04 21.13
CA PHE A 423 -9.39 -4.77 21.87
C PHE A 423 -9.46 -6.25 21.52
N TYR A 424 -8.49 -6.75 20.72
CA TYR A 424 -8.43 -8.18 20.42
C TYR A 424 -8.22 -9.00 21.69
N GLN A 425 -9.06 -9.99 21.85
CA GLN A 425 -8.92 -11.00 22.89
C GLN A 425 -8.73 -12.36 22.24
N HIS A 426 -7.64 -13.03 22.56
CA HIS A 426 -7.38 -14.37 22.07
C HIS A 426 -8.47 -15.32 22.54
N ARG A 427 -9.18 -15.94 21.61
CA ARG A 427 -10.15 -16.98 21.90
C ARG A 427 -9.45 -18.33 21.76
N PRO A 428 -9.35 -19.14 22.82
CA PRO A 428 -8.84 -20.48 22.68
C PRO A 428 -9.74 -21.26 21.69
N LEU A 429 -9.11 -22.03 20.82
CA LEU A 429 -9.85 -22.90 19.91
C LEU A 429 -10.67 -23.90 20.75
N ARG A 430 -11.95 -24.02 20.41
CA ARG A 430 -12.82 -25.01 21.04
C ARG A 430 -12.34 -26.42 20.72
N ASN A 431 -12.47 -27.31 21.68
CA ASN A 431 -12.14 -28.71 21.47
C ASN A 431 -13.04 -29.31 20.36
N LEU A 432 -12.45 -30.08 19.46
CA LEU A 432 -13.17 -30.69 18.33
C LEU A 432 -14.33 -31.57 18.81
N ASP A 433 -14.13 -32.29 19.92
CA ASP A 433 -15.15 -33.16 20.51
C ASP A 433 -16.35 -32.36 21.07
N GLU A 434 -16.11 -31.18 21.65
CA GLU A 434 -17.19 -30.29 22.12
C GLU A 434 -18.02 -29.78 20.93
N VAL A 435 -17.37 -29.36 19.85
CA VAL A 435 -18.03 -28.87 18.62
C VAL A 435 -18.85 -30.01 17.98
N ALA A 436 -18.26 -31.22 17.90
CA ALA A 436 -18.94 -32.39 17.35
C ALA A 436 -20.19 -32.77 18.18
N ASN A 437 -20.09 -32.75 19.52
CA ASN A 437 -21.21 -33.02 20.40
C ASN A 437 -22.33 -31.99 20.29
N GLU A 438 -21.99 -30.70 20.18
CA GLU A 438 -22.99 -29.65 19.94
C GLU A 438 -23.71 -29.82 18.59
N LEU A 439 -22.97 -30.14 17.52
CA LEU A 439 -23.55 -30.40 16.21
C LEU A 439 -24.54 -31.57 16.26
N LEU A 440 -24.17 -32.69 16.93
CA LEU A 440 -25.04 -33.85 17.10
C LEU A 440 -26.28 -33.52 17.95
N GLN A 441 -26.14 -32.62 18.92
CA GLN A 441 -27.27 -32.19 19.73
C GLN A 441 -28.23 -31.30 18.93
N LEU A 442 -27.71 -30.32 18.16
CA LEU A 442 -28.50 -29.48 17.27
C LEU A 442 -29.25 -30.28 16.20
N ASP A 443 -28.60 -31.30 15.65
CA ASP A 443 -29.22 -32.22 14.68
C ASP A 443 -30.41 -32.97 15.28
N LYS A 444 -30.27 -33.49 16.49
CA LYS A 444 -31.39 -34.14 17.25
C LYS A 444 -32.51 -33.18 17.58
N GLU A 445 -32.19 -31.95 17.97
CA GLU A 445 -33.19 -30.91 18.24
C GLU A 445 -33.96 -30.49 16.98
N ALA A 446 -33.25 -30.38 15.84
CA ALA A 446 -33.84 -30.10 14.52
C ALA A 446 -34.80 -31.25 14.09
N ASP A 447 -34.35 -32.50 14.23
CA ASP A 447 -35.21 -33.66 13.96
C ASP A 447 -36.45 -33.72 14.84
N GLY A 448 -36.35 -33.32 16.13
CA GLY A 448 -37.46 -33.19 17.04
C GLY A 448 -38.48 -32.16 16.56
N LEU A 449 -38.00 -30.98 16.21
CA LEU A 449 -38.85 -29.89 15.69
C LEU A 449 -39.56 -30.26 14.38
N ILE A 450 -38.84 -30.95 13.47
CA ILE A 450 -39.46 -31.41 12.22
C ILE A 450 -40.56 -32.44 12.47
N ARG A 451 -40.39 -33.36 13.41
CA ARG A 451 -41.45 -34.32 13.80
C ARG A 451 -42.65 -33.64 14.40
N ASP A 452 -42.46 -32.65 15.30
CA ASP A 452 -43.54 -31.86 15.90
C ASP A 452 -44.32 -31.06 14.86
N ILE A 453 -43.67 -30.53 13.83
CA ILE A 453 -44.30 -29.78 12.72
C ILE A 453 -45.09 -30.71 11.80
N LEU A 454 -44.57 -31.95 11.56
CA LEU A 454 -45.20 -32.90 10.67
C LEU A 454 -46.33 -33.70 11.34
N GLY A 455 -46.60 -33.45 12.64
CA GLY A 455 -47.76 -34.01 13.33
C GLY A 455 -47.63 -35.51 13.66
N GLY A 456 -46.42 -35.90 14.11
CA GLY A 456 -46.18 -37.25 14.60
C GLY A 456 -46.96 -37.59 15.85
#